data_239f2f973c9859a19b6cc912f276454e
#
_entry.id   239f2f973c9859a19b6cc912f276454e
#
_cell.length_a   1.000
_cell.length_b   1.000
_cell.length_c   1.000
_cell.angle_alpha   90.00
_cell.angle_beta   90.00
_cell.angle_gamma   90.00
#
_symmetry.space_group_name_H-M   'P 1'
#
loop_
_entity.id
_entity.type
_entity.pdbx_description
1 polymer ?
#
loop_
_entity_poly.entity_id
_entity_poly.type
_entity_poly.pdbx_seq_one_letter_code
_entity_poly.pdbx_strand_id
1 'polypeptide(L)'
;MREMILCKLGEVVLKGLNRRSFEDKLIGNLRRRTAKCGNFRIYSKQSTIYVEPVNDESDLTAAYAACKQVFGVIAVSRALPCEKDVQAIIRTAKDYLAPEFARAKDFKVESKRADKTFPLTSIQLSQQVGGALHQAFPS
;
A
#
# COMPACT_ATOMS: atom_id res chain seq x y z
N MET A 1 -9.32 -0.28 -11.19
CA MET A 1 -9.12 -0.37 -9.72
C MET A 1 -8.62 0.96 -9.22
N ARG A 2 -9.03 1.35 -8.01
CA ARG A 2 -8.66 2.64 -7.46
C ARG A 2 -7.41 2.55 -6.61
N GLU A 3 -6.62 3.62 -6.65
CA GLU A 3 -5.49 3.79 -5.73
C GLU A 3 -6.00 3.83 -4.28
N MET A 4 -5.22 3.25 -3.38
CA MET A 4 -5.56 3.20 -1.96
C MET A 4 -4.35 3.54 -1.11
N ILE A 5 -4.57 3.66 0.19
CA ILE A 5 -3.52 3.92 1.17
C ILE A 5 -3.34 2.69 2.05
N LEU A 6 -2.09 2.31 2.29
CA LEU A 6 -1.73 1.25 3.22
C LEU A 6 -0.99 1.88 4.41
N CYS A 7 -1.45 1.57 5.62
CA CYS A 7 -0.84 2.05 6.84
C CYS A 7 -0.21 0.88 7.59
N LYS A 8 1.10 0.98 7.84
CA LYS A 8 1.81 0.01 8.66
C LYS A 8 1.78 0.43 10.12
N LEU A 9 1.55 -0.55 11.00
CA LEU A 9 1.48 -0.35 12.44
C LEU A 9 2.86 -0.53 13.07
N GLY A 10 3.12 0.21 14.17
CA GLY A 10 4.33 0.05 14.94
C GLY A 10 4.33 -1.26 15.74
N GLU A 11 5.51 -1.76 16.06
CA GLU A 11 5.68 -3.00 16.81
C GLU A 11 4.97 -2.98 18.18
N VAL A 12 4.94 -1.82 18.82
CA VAL A 12 4.27 -1.65 20.10
C VAL A 12 2.79 -2.03 20.01
N VAL A 13 2.14 -1.64 18.90
CA VAL A 13 0.74 -1.99 18.64
C VAL A 13 0.61 -3.48 18.33
N LEU A 14 1.55 -4.04 17.55
CA LEU A 14 1.48 -5.43 17.09
C LEU A 14 1.73 -6.45 18.18
N LYS A 15 2.55 -6.10 19.18
CA LYS A 15 2.93 -7.01 20.27
C LYS A 15 2.16 -6.80 21.55
N GLY A 16 1.28 -5.83 21.61
CA GLY A 16 0.52 -5.53 22.81
C GLY A 16 -0.54 -6.57 23.11
N LEU A 17 -0.83 -6.78 24.41
CA LEU A 17 -1.88 -7.70 24.84
C LEU A 17 -3.28 -7.28 24.37
N ASN A 18 -3.47 -5.97 24.15
CA ASN A 18 -4.74 -5.39 23.71
C ASN A 18 -4.69 -4.97 22.25
N ARG A 19 -4.03 -5.75 21.42
CA ARG A 19 -3.81 -5.43 20.01
C ARG A 19 -5.11 -5.03 19.28
N ARG A 20 -6.16 -5.82 19.47
CA ARG A 20 -7.46 -5.57 18.81
C ARG A 20 -8.06 -4.24 19.26
N SER A 21 -7.97 -3.93 20.55
CA SER A 21 -8.44 -2.65 21.09
C SER A 21 -7.66 -1.47 20.50
N PHE A 22 -6.34 -1.60 20.37
CA PHE A 22 -5.49 -0.60 19.74
C PHE A 22 -5.84 -0.41 18.26
N GLU A 23 -6.03 -1.50 17.53
CA GLU A 23 -6.42 -1.43 16.13
C GLU A 23 -7.76 -0.74 15.94
N ASP A 24 -8.74 -1.04 16.79
CA ASP A 24 -10.06 -0.41 16.74
C ASP A 24 -9.98 1.10 16.99
N LYS A 25 -9.19 1.51 17.96
CA LYS A 25 -8.95 2.93 18.25
C LYS A 25 -8.25 3.62 17.09
N LEU A 26 -7.27 2.95 16.52
CA LEU A 26 -6.51 3.46 15.40
C LEU A 26 -7.41 3.65 14.17
N ILE A 27 -8.23 2.66 13.87
CA ILE A 27 -9.21 2.75 12.77
C ILE A 27 -10.18 3.90 13.02
N GLY A 28 -10.66 4.07 14.26
CA GLY A 28 -11.52 5.19 14.63
C GLY A 28 -10.85 6.53 14.42
N ASN A 29 -9.56 6.65 14.78
CA ASN A 29 -8.79 7.86 14.56
C ASN A 29 -8.58 8.15 13.08
N LEU A 30 -8.28 7.12 12.29
CA LEU A 30 -8.15 7.24 10.85
C LEU A 30 -9.47 7.70 10.20
N ARG A 31 -10.59 7.14 10.63
CA ARG A 31 -11.91 7.56 10.14
C ARG A 31 -12.17 9.03 10.40
N ARG A 32 -11.89 9.51 11.60
CA ARG A 32 -12.08 10.91 11.95
C ARG A 32 -11.18 11.83 11.13
N ARG A 33 -9.91 11.45 10.98
CA ARG A 33 -8.93 12.26 10.26
C ARG A 33 -9.19 12.32 8.76
N THR A 34 -9.69 11.24 8.17
CA THR A 34 -9.94 11.17 6.74
C THR A 34 -11.36 11.61 6.35
N ALA A 35 -12.25 11.85 7.31
CA ALA A 35 -13.64 12.21 7.03
C ALA A 35 -13.76 13.48 6.18
N LYS A 36 -12.83 14.41 6.32
CA LYS A 36 -12.80 15.66 5.54
C LYS A 36 -12.33 15.44 4.11
N CYS A 37 -11.70 14.32 3.82
CA CYS A 37 -11.09 14.04 2.53
C CYS A 37 -12.01 13.27 1.60
N GLY A 38 -13.12 12.75 2.10
CA GLY A 38 -14.07 11.97 1.33
C GLY A 38 -14.58 10.76 2.09
N ASN A 39 -15.08 9.78 1.36
CA ASN A 39 -15.61 8.54 1.92
C ASN A 39 -14.61 7.42 1.70
N PHE A 40 -14.22 6.76 2.79
CA PHE A 40 -13.23 5.69 2.76
C PHE A 40 -13.76 4.46 3.50
N ARG A 41 -13.40 3.31 2.98
CA ARG A 41 -13.56 2.04 3.67
C ARG A 41 -12.23 1.72 4.36
N ILE A 42 -12.26 1.61 5.68
CA ILE A 42 -11.05 1.40 6.48
C ILE A 42 -11.16 0.07 7.21
N TYR A 43 -10.19 -0.80 7.02
CA TYR A 43 -10.18 -2.13 7.62
C TYR A 43 -8.75 -2.62 7.83
N SER A 44 -8.60 -3.59 8.74
CA SER A 44 -7.33 -4.22 9.06
C SER A 44 -7.25 -5.61 8.43
N LYS A 45 -6.10 -5.94 7.87
CA LYS A 45 -5.82 -7.28 7.34
C LYS A 45 -4.31 -7.54 7.47
N GLN A 46 -3.94 -8.63 8.16
CA GLN A 46 -2.54 -9.04 8.31
C GLN A 46 -1.61 -7.91 8.78
N SER A 47 -2.00 -7.22 9.83
CA SER A 47 -1.21 -6.15 10.46
C SER A 47 -1.04 -4.89 9.60
N THR A 48 -1.81 -4.75 8.55
CA THR A 48 -1.85 -3.56 7.71
C THR A 48 -3.27 -3.00 7.73
N ILE A 49 -3.40 -1.69 7.85
CA ILE A 49 -4.69 -1.03 7.73
C ILE A 49 -4.81 -0.48 6.32
N TYR A 50 -5.91 -0.83 5.66
CA TYR A 50 -6.24 -0.40 4.30
C TYR A 50 -7.22 0.77 4.38
N VAL A 51 -6.92 1.84 3.65
CA VAL A 51 -7.78 3.01 3.52
C VAL A 51 -8.16 3.10 2.04
N GLU A 52 -9.34 2.59 1.70
CA GLU A 52 -9.82 2.51 0.33
C GLU A 52 -10.85 3.60 0.06
N PRO A 53 -10.67 4.42 -0.99
CA PRO A 53 -11.72 5.36 -1.38
C PRO A 53 -12.94 4.59 -1.92
N VAL A 54 -14.12 5.03 -1.51
CA VAL A 54 -15.38 4.42 -1.95
C VAL A 54 -15.76 4.89 -3.36
N ASN A 55 -15.32 6.09 -3.73
CA ASN A 55 -15.59 6.68 -5.04
C ASN A 55 -14.38 7.49 -5.52
N ASP A 56 -14.47 8.03 -6.74
CA ASP A 56 -13.38 8.79 -7.33
C ASP A 56 -13.32 10.25 -6.84
N GLU A 57 -14.29 10.68 -6.06
CA GLU A 57 -14.39 12.06 -5.56
C GLU A 57 -13.55 12.29 -4.30
N SER A 58 -13.07 11.22 -3.68
CA SER A 58 -12.28 11.31 -2.46
C SER A 58 -10.89 11.87 -2.75
N ASP A 59 -10.42 12.76 -1.87
CA ASP A 59 -9.09 13.37 -1.97
C ASP A 59 -8.05 12.46 -1.31
N LEU A 60 -7.46 11.60 -2.10
CA LEU A 60 -6.49 10.63 -1.61
C LEU A 60 -5.18 11.28 -1.14
N THR A 61 -4.76 12.34 -1.78
CA THR A 61 -3.54 13.07 -1.37
C THR A 61 -3.69 13.67 0.01
N ALA A 62 -4.84 14.30 0.29
CA ALA A 62 -5.13 14.83 1.62
C ALA A 62 -5.27 13.71 2.66
N ALA A 63 -5.91 12.61 2.30
CA ALA A 63 -6.05 11.46 3.18
C ALA A 63 -4.69 10.84 3.51
N TYR A 64 -3.80 10.74 2.54
CA TYR A 64 -2.43 10.26 2.74
C TYR A 64 -1.69 11.11 3.78
N ALA A 65 -1.77 12.42 3.65
CA ALA A 65 -1.14 13.33 4.62
C ALA A 65 -1.76 13.19 6.01
N ALA A 66 -3.08 13.04 6.08
CA ALA A 66 -3.78 12.86 7.36
C ALA A 66 -3.38 11.56 8.06
N CYS A 67 -3.24 10.47 7.30
CA CYS A 67 -2.84 9.17 7.86
C CYS A 67 -1.45 9.21 8.49
N LYS A 68 -0.54 10.00 7.95
CA LYS A 68 0.81 10.15 8.50
C LYS A 68 0.84 10.74 9.90
N GLN A 69 -0.21 11.43 10.31
CA GLN A 69 -0.28 12.11 11.59
C GLN A 69 -0.97 11.29 12.69
N VAL A 70 -1.41 10.10 12.37
CA VAL A 70 -2.10 9.23 13.32
C VAL A 70 -1.09 8.45 14.15
N PHE A 71 -1.19 8.57 15.46
CA PHE A 71 -0.31 7.84 16.39
C PHE A 71 -0.47 6.33 16.22
N GLY A 72 0.63 5.62 16.16
CA GLY A 72 0.65 4.16 15.95
C GLY A 72 0.91 3.74 14.51
N VAL A 73 0.76 4.67 13.56
CA VAL A 73 1.10 4.44 12.15
C VAL A 73 2.55 4.85 11.93
N ILE A 74 3.39 3.91 11.56
CA ILE A 74 4.84 4.16 11.36
C ILE A 74 5.22 4.39 9.91
N ALA A 75 4.40 3.93 8.98
CA ALA A 75 4.66 4.12 7.56
C ALA A 75 3.34 4.14 6.80
N VAL A 76 3.28 5.01 5.80
CA VAL A 76 2.11 5.15 4.94
C VAL A 76 2.58 5.01 3.49
N SER A 77 1.87 4.21 2.72
CA SER A 77 2.18 3.97 1.31
C SER A 77 0.94 4.14 0.47
N ARG A 78 1.12 4.64 -0.74
CA ARG A 78 0.06 4.61 -1.76
C ARG A 78 0.24 3.33 -2.57
N ALA A 79 -0.87 2.71 -2.94
CA ALA A 79 -0.84 1.44 -3.64
C ALA A 79 -1.97 1.37 -4.66
N LEU A 80 -1.74 0.60 -5.71
CA LEU A 80 -2.75 0.33 -6.72
C LEU A 80 -2.95 -1.18 -6.82
N PRO A 81 -4.16 -1.69 -6.54
CA PRO A 81 -4.43 -3.11 -6.72
C PRO A 81 -4.47 -3.48 -8.20
N CYS A 82 -4.09 -4.69 -8.49
CA CYS A 82 -4.18 -5.24 -9.84
C CYS A 82 -4.44 -6.75 -9.78
N GLU A 83 -4.63 -7.37 -10.93
CA GLU A 83 -4.83 -8.81 -11.02
C GLU A 83 -3.57 -9.56 -10.59
N LYS A 84 -3.76 -10.76 -10.03
CA LYS A 84 -2.67 -11.64 -9.60
C LYS A 84 -2.02 -12.33 -10.79
N ASP A 85 -1.40 -11.57 -11.64
CA ASP A 85 -0.73 -12.04 -12.84
C ASP A 85 0.53 -11.20 -13.06
N VAL A 86 1.64 -11.86 -13.36
CA VAL A 86 2.95 -11.20 -13.50
C VAL A 86 2.91 -10.09 -14.55
N GLN A 87 2.28 -10.36 -15.69
CA GLN A 87 2.20 -9.38 -16.77
C GLN A 87 1.33 -8.17 -16.37
N ALA A 88 0.22 -8.43 -15.66
CA ALA A 88 -0.61 -7.36 -15.12
C ALA A 88 0.14 -6.52 -14.10
N ILE A 89 0.91 -7.15 -13.23
CA ILE A 89 1.74 -6.45 -12.23
C ILE A 89 2.76 -5.55 -12.92
N ILE A 90 3.46 -6.06 -13.93
CA ILE A 90 4.47 -5.31 -14.66
C ILE A 90 3.84 -4.11 -15.38
N ARG A 91 2.73 -4.32 -16.10
CA ARG A 91 2.02 -3.23 -16.80
C ARG A 91 1.55 -2.15 -15.84
N THR A 92 0.91 -2.58 -14.75
CA THR A 92 0.39 -1.65 -13.73
C THR A 92 1.52 -0.86 -13.10
N ALA A 93 2.64 -1.51 -12.77
CA ALA A 93 3.79 -0.84 -12.19
C ALA A 93 4.40 0.19 -13.15
N LYS A 94 4.54 -0.15 -14.43
CA LYS A 94 5.07 0.77 -15.45
C LYS A 94 4.23 2.03 -15.57
N ASP A 95 2.91 1.87 -15.60
CA ASP A 95 2.00 3.01 -15.77
C ASP A 95 1.88 3.83 -14.48
N TYR A 96 1.65 3.16 -13.37
CA TYR A 96 1.39 3.81 -12.09
C TYR A 96 2.61 4.52 -11.52
N LEU A 97 3.78 3.90 -11.65
CA LEU A 97 5.02 4.39 -11.04
C LEU A 97 5.92 5.15 -12.02
N ALA A 98 5.47 5.38 -13.25
CA ALA A 98 6.29 6.08 -14.23
C ALA A 98 6.84 7.43 -13.73
N PRO A 99 6.03 8.30 -13.07
CA PRO A 99 6.58 9.55 -12.55
C PRO A 99 7.62 9.34 -11.46
N GLU A 100 7.46 8.29 -10.66
CA GLU A 100 8.40 7.96 -9.58
C GLU A 100 9.73 7.47 -10.17
N PHE A 101 9.68 6.61 -11.17
CA PHE A 101 10.89 6.12 -11.85
C PHE A 101 11.65 7.22 -12.57
N ALA A 102 10.94 8.21 -13.09
CA ALA A 102 11.56 9.34 -13.78
C ALA A 102 12.42 10.18 -12.82
N ARG A 103 12.07 10.21 -11.53
CA ARG A 103 12.78 10.98 -10.51
C ARG A 103 13.80 10.17 -9.73
N ALA A 104 13.65 8.87 -9.71
CA ALA A 104 14.50 8.00 -8.90
C ALA A 104 15.86 7.78 -9.57
N LYS A 105 16.93 7.80 -8.78
CA LYS A 105 18.26 7.41 -9.26
C LYS A 105 18.36 5.90 -9.41
N ASP A 106 17.69 5.18 -8.54
CA ASP A 106 17.68 3.73 -8.52
C ASP A 106 16.40 3.25 -7.82
N PHE A 107 16.08 1.99 -7.98
CA PHE A 107 14.94 1.39 -7.31
C PHE A 107 15.15 -0.11 -7.11
N LYS A 108 14.40 -0.65 -6.17
CA LYS A 108 14.45 -2.07 -5.84
C LYS A 108 13.03 -2.60 -5.75
N VAL A 109 12.82 -3.78 -6.30
CA VAL A 109 11.53 -4.48 -6.20
C VAL A 109 11.62 -5.50 -5.07
N GLU A 110 10.71 -5.36 -4.12
CA GLU A 110 10.52 -6.34 -3.05
C GLU A 110 9.15 -6.96 -3.19
N SER A 111 9.05 -8.26 -2.95
CA SER A 111 7.81 -9.00 -3.11
C SER A 111 7.53 -9.83 -1.87
N LYS A 112 6.26 -9.91 -1.50
CA LYS A 112 5.77 -10.78 -0.46
C LYS A 112 4.59 -11.57 -0.99
N ARG A 113 4.68 -12.90 -0.92
CA ARG A 113 3.64 -13.79 -1.42
C ARG A 113 2.82 -14.35 -0.27
N ALA A 114 1.60 -13.84 -0.09
CA ALA A 114 0.66 -14.38 0.88
C ALA A 114 -0.12 -15.58 0.31
N ASP A 115 -0.40 -15.56 -0.99
CA ASP A 115 -1.11 -16.64 -1.69
C ASP A 115 -0.10 -17.66 -2.21
N LYS A 116 -0.02 -18.80 -1.56
CA LYS A 116 0.93 -19.87 -1.91
C LYS A 116 0.58 -20.58 -3.20
N THR A 117 -0.61 -20.37 -3.75
CA THR A 117 -0.99 -20.92 -5.04
C THR A 117 -0.48 -20.09 -6.22
N PHE A 118 0.05 -18.89 -5.96
CA PHE A 118 0.66 -18.06 -7.00
C PHE A 118 1.88 -18.80 -7.58
N PRO A 119 2.02 -18.87 -8.91
CA PRO A 119 3.01 -19.77 -9.55
C PRO A 119 4.48 -19.40 -9.31
N LEU A 120 4.76 -18.17 -8.91
CA LEU A 120 6.13 -17.72 -8.65
C LEU A 120 6.39 -17.56 -7.16
N THR A 121 7.61 -17.84 -6.73
CA THR A 121 8.07 -17.47 -5.38
C THR A 121 8.26 -15.95 -5.28
N SER A 122 8.41 -15.45 -4.06
CA SER A 122 8.68 -14.01 -3.86
C SER A 122 9.98 -13.58 -4.55
N ILE A 123 11.01 -14.43 -4.50
CA ILE A 123 12.29 -14.15 -5.15
C ILE A 123 12.14 -14.10 -6.66
N GLN A 124 11.46 -15.10 -7.25
CA GLN A 124 11.21 -15.16 -8.70
C GLN A 124 10.38 -13.95 -9.16
N LEU A 125 9.35 -13.59 -8.39
CA LEU A 125 8.50 -12.46 -8.71
C LEU A 125 9.30 -11.16 -8.70
N SER A 126 10.13 -10.94 -7.70
CA SER A 126 10.99 -9.76 -7.61
C SER A 126 11.98 -9.68 -8.77
N GLN A 127 12.53 -10.82 -9.19
CA GLN A 127 13.47 -10.89 -10.31
C GLN A 127 12.78 -10.55 -11.64
N GLN A 128 11.61 -11.12 -11.89
CA GLN A 128 10.88 -10.88 -13.13
C GLN A 128 10.34 -9.45 -13.23
N VAL A 129 9.70 -8.98 -12.18
CA VAL A 129 9.16 -7.61 -12.15
C VAL A 129 10.29 -6.59 -12.16
N GLY A 130 11.31 -6.79 -11.33
CA GLY A 130 12.47 -5.91 -11.27
C GLY A 130 13.22 -5.85 -12.59
N GLY A 131 13.46 -6.98 -13.23
CA GLY A 131 14.10 -7.04 -14.53
C GLY A 131 13.34 -6.29 -15.61
N ALA A 132 12.02 -6.48 -15.68
CA ALA A 132 11.18 -5.77 -16.65
C ALA A 132 11.16 -4.26 -16.39
N LEU A 133 11.11 -3.83 -15.14
CA LEU A 133 11.09 -2.42 -14.79
C LEU A 133 12.46 -1.76 -15.06
N HIS A 134 13.56 -2.45 -14.78
CA HIS A 134 14.90 -1.92 -15.08
C HIS A 134 15.14 -1.77 -16.58
N GLN A 135 14.55 -2.64 -17.41
CA GLN A 135 14.61 -2.48 -18.86
C GLN A 135 13.80 -1.28 -19.33
N ALA A 136 12.62 -1.05 -18.73
CA ALA A 136 11.76 0.07 -19.10
C ALA A 136 12.29 1.40 -18.60
N PHE A 137 12.93 1.41 -17.43
CA PHE A 137 13.43 2.62 -16.77
C PHE A 137 14.89 2.42 -16.36
N PRO A 138 15.84 2.46 -17.31
CA PRO A 138 17.24 2.31 -16.98
C PRO A 138 17.72 3.46 -16.11
N SER A 139 18.50 3.15 -15.06
CA SER A 139 19.07 4.15 -14.17
C SER A 139 20.50 4.52 -14.58
#